data_bf433c8ea8d8e784040b094f36f0c3e6
#
_entry.id   bf433c8ea8d8e784040b094f36f0c3e6
#
_cell.length_a   1.000
_cell.length_b   1.000
_cell.length_c   1.000
_cell.angle_alpha   90.00
_cell.angle_beta   90.00
_cell.angle_gamma   90.00
#
_symmetry.space_group_name_H-M   'P 1'
#
loop_
_entity.id
_entity.type
_entity.pdbx_description
1 polymer ?
#
loop_
_entity_poly.entity_id
_entity_poly.type
_entity_poly.pdbx_seq_one_letter_code
_entity_poly.pdbx_strand_id
1 'polypeptide(L)'
;MPQIANRLRRPLDPSFAALPRPGIAVVASEIAAACDLPLTAMAACIKAALARAVLDPDLLAPEQRLAQSGCYARHVLHSDAGGRFTILAIVWAEAQFSPPHAHHTWCGYAVYENSLDEQLFRFDPAQSKAELVRTEVRVPGYSCFAGAGLDQIHRLGNSGPKPAISIHAYGVERECIATHVNRVVDVTP
;
A
#
# COMPACT_ATOMS: atom_id res chain seq x y z
N MET A 1 10.37 18.95 16.77
CA MET A 1 9.65 17.86 16.14
C MET A 1 10.24 17.46 14.77
N PRO A 2 11.52 17.01 14.63
CA PRO A 2 12.07 16.61 13.32
C PRO A 2 12.30 15.10 13.15
N GLN A 3 11.85 14.22 14.08
CA GLN A 3 12.28 12.82 14.02
C GLN A 3 11.33 11.85 13.26
N ILE A 4 10.10 12.24 12.94
CA ILE A 4 9.13 11.35 12.29
C ILE A 4 9.39 11.26 10.77
N ALA A 5 9.81 12.35 10.14
CA ALA A 5 10.06 12.38 8.69
C ALA A 5 11.26 11.50 8.25
N ASN A 6 12.20 11.23 9.13
CA ASN A 6 13.43 10.49 8.78
C ASN A 6 13.29 8.96 8.88
N ARG A 7 12.22 8.44 9.53
CA ARG A 7 11.98 6.99 9.65
C ARG A 7 11.38 6.35 8.40
N LEU A 8 10.78 7.14 7.51
CA LEU A 8 10.19 6.66 6.25
C LEU A 8 11.22 6.48 5.12
N ARG A 9 12.48 6.92 5.32
CA ARG A 9 13.54 6.91 4.30
C ARG A 9 14.47 5.69 4.36
N ARG A 10 14.07 4.56 4.95
CA ARG A 10 14.90 3.35 4.83
C ARG A 10 14.87 2.85 3.39
N PRO A 11 16.04 2.67 2.77
CA PRO A 11 16.13 2.08 1.42
C PRO A 11 15.40 0.73 1.40
N LEU A 12 14.74 0.44 0.30
CA LEU A 12 14.26 -0.92 0.00
C LEU A 12 15.50 -1.82 -0.06
N ASP A 13 15.45 -2.98 0.61
CA ASP A 13 16.56 -3.95 0.59
C ASP A 13 16.82 -4.38 -0.87
N PRO A 14 18.02 -4.17 -1.43
CA PRO A 14 18.32 -4.51 -2.81
C PRO A 14 18.46 -6.02 -3.07
N SER A 15 18.42 -6.86 -2.02
CA SER A 15 18.82 -8.26 -2.12
C SER A 15 17.78 -9.24 -2.69
N PHE A 16 16.56 -8.80 -3.02
CA PHE A 16 15.52 -9.69 -3.55
C PHE A 16 15.14 -9.37 -5.00
N ALA A 17 16.05 -9.65 -5.94
CA ALA A 17 15.72 -9.80 -7.36
C ALA A 17 15.32 -11.27 -7.68
N ALA A 18 14.51 -11.90 -6.82
CA ALA A 18 13.89 -13.17 -7.17
C ALA A 18 12.88 -12.96 -8.29
N LEU A 19 12.84 -13.88 -9.26
CA LEU A 19 11.82 -13.86 -10.31
C LEU A 19 10.44 -13.81 -9.64
N PRO A 20 9.52 -12.95 -10.12
CA PRO A 20 8.19 -12.86 -9.53
C PRO A 20 7.50 -14.22 -9.58
N ARG A 21 6.80 -14.59 -8.50
CA ARG A 21 5.99 -15.79 -8.48
C ARG A 21 4.91 -15.72 -9.56
N PRO A 22 4.42 -16.86 -10.09
CA PRO A 22 3.45 -16.87 -11.18
C PRO A 22 2.23 -15.97 -10.92
N GLY A 23 1.69 -15.99 -9.69
CA GLY A 23 0.57 -15.13 -9.30
C GLY A 23 0.89 -13.64 -9.42
N ILE A 24 2.07 -13.21 -8.99
CA ILE A 24 2.51 -11.81 -9.11
C ILE A 24 2.73 -11.41 -10.58
N ALA A 25 3.24 -12.30 -11.42
CA ALA A 25 3.41 -12.02 -12.86
C ALA A 25 2.06 -11.78 -13.56
N VAL A 26 1.02 -12.55 -13.20
CA VAL A 26 -0.34 -12.34 -13.71
C VAL A 26 -0.88 -10.97 -13.27
N VAL A 27 -0.81 -10.66 -11.98
CA VAL A 27 -1.26 -9.37 -11.44
C VAL A 27 -0.52 -8.20 -12.10
N ALA A 28 0.80 -8.32 -12.28
CA ALA A 28 1.60 -7.29 -12.92
C ALA A 28 1.17 -7.06 -14.39
N SER A 29 0.88 -8.14 -15.13
CA SER A 29 0.38 -8.04 -16.50
C SER A 29 -0.99 -7.36 -16.57
N GLU A 30 -1.91 -7.69 -15.65
CA GLU A 30 -3.24 -7.07 -15.58
C GLU A 30 -3.16 -5.58 -15.22
N ILE A 31 -2.29 -5.20 -14.26
CA ILE A 31 -2.07 -3.79 -13.88
C ILE A 31 -1.42 -3.04 -15.05
N ALA A 32 -0.44 -3.64 -15.73
CA ALA A 32 0.20 -3.03 -16.90
C ALA A 32 -0.81 -2.71 -18.00
N ALA A 33 -1.72 -3.64 -18.30
CA ALA A 33 -2.81 -3.40 -19.26
C ALA A 33 -3.80 -2.33 -18.78
N ALA A 34 -4.02 -2.21 -17.46
CA ALA A 34 -4.91 -1.21 -16.90
C ALA A 34 -4.34 0.21 -16.94
N CYS A 35 -3.00 0.39 -16.91
CA CYS A 35 -2.36 1.71 -16.89
C CYS A 35 -2.70 2.59 -18.11
N ASP A 36 -3.09 1.99 -19.23
CA ASP A 36 -3.43 2.72 -20.46
C ASP A 36 -4.93 3.08 -20.54
N LEU A 37 -5.72 2.74 -19.51
CA LEU A 37 -7.16 2.99 -19.45
C LEU A 37 -7.48 4.33 -18.78
N PRO A 38 -8.66 4.91 -19.03
CA PRO A 38 -9.16 6.03 -18.24
C PRO A 38 -9.24 5.67 -16.75
N LEU A 39 -8.99 6.65 -15.87
CA LEU A 39 -8.82 6.45 -14.42
C LEU A 39 -9.90 5.56 -13.78
N THR A 40 -11.16 5.75 -14.12
CA THR A 40 -12.26 4.95 -13.56
C THR A 40 -12.17 3.47 -13.95
N ALA A 41 -11.86 3.18 -15.21
CA ALA A 41 -11.67 1.82 -15.70
C ALA A 41 -10.39 1.19 -15.11
N MET A 42 -9.30 1.95 -15.07
CA MET A 42 -8.04 1.55 -14.43
C MET A 42 -8.28 1.16 -12.97
N ALA A 43 -8.99 1.99 -12.20
CA ALA A 43 -9.32 1.72 -10.80
C ALA A 43 -10.09 0.40 -10.62
N ALA A 44 -11.09 0.15 -11.47
CA ALA A 44 -11.87 -1.09 -11.43
C ALA A 44 -11.00 -2.32 -11.75
N CYS A 45 -10.15 -2.23 -12.78
CA CYS A 45 -9.24 -3.32 -13.19
C CYS A 45 -8.20 -3.62 -12.09
N ILE A 46 -7.55 -2.59 -11.53
CA ILE A 46 -6.54 -2.77 -10.48
C ILE A 46 -7.16 -3.38 -9.22
N LYS A 47 -8.31 -2.89 -8.77
CA LYS A 47 -9.05 -3.50 -7.65
C LYS A 47 -9.34 -4.97 -7.89
N ALA A 48 -9.85 -5.32 -9.07
CA ALA A 48 -10.19 -6.70 -9.41
C ALA A 48 -8.94 -7.59 -9.48
N ALA A 49 -7.83 -7.10 -10.04
CA ALA A 49 -6.57 -7.82 -10.11
C ALA A 49 -6.02 -8.13 -8.71
N LEU A 50 -5.97 -7.12 -7.83
CA LEU A 50 -5.52 -7.28 -6.46
C LEU A 50 -6.44 -8.20 -5.63
N ALA A 51 -7.77 -8.06 -5.79
CA ALA A 51 -8.74 -8.94 -5.11
C ALA A 51 -8.57 -10.41 -5.49
N ARG A 52 -8.25 -10.71 -6.76
CA ARG A 52 -7.94 -12.09 -7.19
C ARG A 52 -6.60 -12.57 -6.66
N ALA A 53 -5.58 -11.70 -6.70
CA ALA A 53 -4.23 -12.03 -6.25
C ALA A 53 -4.20 -12.53 -4.80
N VAL A 54 -4.93 -11.85 -3.91
CA VAL A 54 -4.93 -12.20 -2.48
C VAL A 54 -5.68 -13.48 -2.14
N LEU A 55 -6.32 -14.12 -3.11
CA LEU A 55 -6.91 -15.45 -2.95
C LEU A 55 -5.89 -16.59 -3.17
N ASP A 56 -4.72 -16.29 -3.74
CA ASP A 56 -3.66 -17.28 -3.95
C ASP A 56 -2.83 -17.44 -2.65
N PRO A 57 -2.90 -18.58 -1.96
CA PRO A 57 -2.16 -18.83 -0.72
C PRO A 57 -0.63 -18.84 -0.95
N ASP A 58 -0.20 -19.10 -2.18
CA ASP A 58 1.21 -19.19 -2.59
C ASP A 58 1.73 -17.89 -3.24
N LEU A 59 0.97 -16.80 -3.14
CA LEU A 59 1.33 -15.49 -3.72
C LEU A 59 2.69 -14.99 -3.22
N LEU A 60 2.98 -15.19 -1.93
CA LEU A 60 4.19 -14.72 -1.27
C LEU A 60 5.10 -15.88 -0.85
N ALA A 61 6.41 -15.69 -1.04
CA ALA A 61 7.42 -16.56 -0.46
C ALA A 61 7.47 -16.36 1.08
N PRO A 62 7.93 -17.38 1.84
CA PRO A 62 7.99 -17.28 3.31
C PRO A 62 8.76 -16.06 3.82
N GLU A 63 9.87 -15.68 3.19
CA GLU A 63 10.67 -14.51 3.53
C GLU A 63 9.96 -13.18 3.28
N GLN A 64 8.99 -13.14 2.36
CA GLN A 64 8.17 -11.95 2.06
C GLN A 64 7.02 -11.77 3.06
N ARG A 65 6.83 -12.71 4.00
CA ARG A 65 5.85 -12.65 5.08
C ARG A 65 6.45 -12.22 6.42
N LEU A 66 7.76 -11.97 6.45
CA LEU A 66 8.46 -11.62 7.67
C LEU A 66 8.23 -10.16 8.05
N ALA A 67 7.74 -9.95 9.27
CA ALA A 67 7.67 -8.63 9.88
C ALA A 67 9.05 -8.16 10.34
N GLN A 68 9.21 -6.87 10.52
CA GLN A 68 10.40 -6.28 11.11
C GLN A 68 10.04 -5.41 12.33
N SER A 69 11.02 -5.19 13.21
CA SER A 69 10.85 -4.30 14.35
C SER A 69 10.89 -2.82 13.95
N GLY A 70 10.20 -1.97 14.69
CA GLY A 70 10.26 -0.52 14.60
C GLY A 70 9.40 0.13 13.50
N CYS A 71 9.14 -0.53 12.37
CA CYS A 71 8.20 -0.09 11.34
C CYS A 71 7.72 -1.30 10.53
N TYR A 72 6.63 -1.14 9.75
CA TYR A 72 6.18 -2.20 8.85
C TYR A 72 7.22 -2.53 7.78
N ALA A 73 7.30 -3.82 7.43
CA ALA A 73 8.21 -4.28 6.37
C ALA A 73 7.59 -4.04 4.99
N ARG A 74 8.43 -3.74 4.00
CA ARG A 74 8.04 -3.59 2.60
C ARG A 74 8.89 -4.50 1.73
N HIS A 75 8.25 -5.44 1.04
CA HIS A 75 8.89 -6.37 0.13
C HIS A 75 8.44 -6.06 -1.31
N VAL A 76 9.38 -5.67 -2.17
CA VAL A 76 9.06 -5.46 -3.60
C VAL A 76 8.81 -6.81 -4.26
N LEU A 77 7.62 -6.96 -4.84
CA LEU A 77 7.19 -8.17 -5.54
C LEU A 77 7.39 -8.04 -7.05
N HIS A 78 7.17 -6.85 -7.59
CA HIS A 78 7.33 -6.54 -9.01
C HIS A 78 7.60 -5.06 -9.20
N SER A 79 8.40 -4.72 -10.21
CA SER A 79 8.59 -3.37 -10.71
C SER A 79 8.40 -3.39 -12.23
N ASP A 80 7.50 -2.55 -12.73
CA ASP A 80 7.26 -2.43 -14.17
C ASP A 80 8.50 -1.91 -14.89
N ALA A 81 8.89 -2.55 -16.00
CA ALA A 81 10.08 -2.16 -16.74
C ALA A 81 9.99 -0.75 -17.34
N GLY A 82 8.77 -0.25 -17.57
CA GLY A 82 8.51 1.11 -18.03
C GLY A 82 8.39 2.14 -16.90
N GLY A 83 8.59 1.74 -15.62
CA GLY A 83 8.52 2.63 -14.47
C GLY A 83 7.12 3.11 -14.09
N ARG A 84 6.05 2.53 -14.70
CA ARG A 84 4.67 3.00 -14.52
C ARG A 84 4.09 2.64 -13.16
N PHE A 85 4.54 1.51 -12.55
CA PHE A 85 4.05 1.05 -11.24
C PHE A 85 5.03 0.09 -10.56
N THR A 86 4.82 -0.07 -9.25
CA THR A 86 5.52 -1.05 -8.40
C THR A 86 4.52 -1.77 -7.51
N ILE A 87 4.66 -3.10 -7.38
CA ILE A 87 3.85 -3.94 -6.49
C ILE A 87 4.69 -4.33 -5.27
N LEU A 88 4.10 -4.18 -4.08
CA LEU A 88 4.72 -4.47 -2.78
C LEU A 88 3.84 -5.39 -1.95
N ALA A 89 4.44 -6.27 -1.15
CA ALA A 89 3.83 -6.76 0.08
C ALA A 89 4.25 -5.84 1.24
N ILE A 90 3.29 -5.48 2.08
CA ILE A 90 3.54 -4.76 3.33
C ILE A 90 3.14 -5.67 4.48
N VAL A 91 4.07 -5.93 5.39
CA VAL A 91 3.87 -6.76 6.58
C VAL A 91 3.85 -5.85 7.80
N TRP A 92 2.72 -5.88 8.50
CA TRP A 92 2.41 -5.05 9.66
C TRP A 92 2.49 -5.92 10.92
N ALA A 93 3.53 -5.74 11.75
CA ALA A 93 3.54 -6.34 13.07
C ALA A 93 2.48 -5.69 13.97
N GLU A 94 2.24 -6.27 15.16
CA GLU A 94 1.35 -5.71 16.17
C GLU A 94 1.69 -4.24 16.47
N ALA A 95 0.66 -3.41 16.56
CA ALA A 95 0.73 -1.97 16.84
C ALA A 95 1.50 -1.13 15.79
N GLN A 96 1.77 -1.67 14.60
CA GLN A 96 2.38 -0.90 13.52
C GLN A 96 1.32 -0.23 12.65
N PHE A 97 1.48 1.09 12.46
CA PHE A 97 0.60 1.92 11.63
C PHE A 97 1.42 2.84 10.72
N SER A 98 0.86 3.16 9.56
CA SER A 98 1.35 4.29 8.76
C SER A 98 1.01 5.61 9.45
N PRO A 99 1.67 6.74 9.13
CA PRO A 99 1.11 8.05 9.44
C PRO A 99 -0.20 8.26 8.67
N PRO A 100 -1.09 9.19 9.09
CA PRO A 100 -2.17 9.68 8.25
C PRO A 100 -1.61 10.27 6.96
N HIS A 101 -2.07 9.78 5.81
CA HIS A 101 -1.55 10.21 4.52
C HIS A 101 -2.57 10.08 3.39
N ALA A 102 -2.41 10.92 2.41
CA ALA A 102 -2.92 10.78 1.06
C ALA A 102 -1.80 10.28 0.13
N HIS A 103 -2.03 10.26 -1.16
CA HIS A 103 -1.06 9.78 -2.13
C HIS A 103 -0.67 10.84 -3.15
N HIS A 104 0.61 10.87 -3.53
CA HIS A 104 1.10 11.67 -4.66
C HIS A 104 0.80 11.02 -6.02
N THR A 105 0.50 9.73 -6.02
CA THR A 105 0.16 8.92 -7.19
C THR A 105 -1.08 8.07 -6.89
N TRP A 106 -1.57 7.31 -7.84
CA TRP A 106 -2.59 6.32 -7.55
C TRP A 106 -2.05 5.18 -6.70
N CYS A 107 -2.89 4.62 -5.85
CA CYS A 107 -2.62 3.48 -5.00
C CYS A 107 -3.79 2.50 -5.05
N GLY A 108 -3.50 1.23 -5.29
CA GLY A 108 -4.43 0.14 -5.01
C GLY A 108 -3.87 -0.73 -3.90
N TYR A 109 -4.73 -1.24 -2.99
CA TYR A 109 -4.29 -2.29 -2.08
C TYR A 109 -5.36 -3.35 -1.87
N ALA A 110 -4.93 -4.54 -1.44
CA ALA A 110 -5.81 -5.59 -0.96
C ALA A 110 -5.22 -6.27 0.28
N VAL A 111 -6.08 -6.72 1.18
CA VAL A 111 -5.68 -7.43 2.41
C VAL A 111 -5.48 -8.90 2.07
N TYR A 112 -4.27 -9.40 2.34
CA TYR A 112 -3.86 -10.77 2.04
C TYR A 112 -4.02 -11.71 3.25
N GLU A 113 -3.51 -11.30 4.41
CA GLU A 113 -3.51 -12.14 5.60
C GLU A 113 -3.80 -11.32 6.86
N ASN A 114 -4.65 -11.85 7.74
CA ASN A 114 -5.18 -11.19 8.92
C ASN A 114 -5.88 -9.86 8.59
N SER A 115 -6.45 -9.18 9.58
CA SER A 115 -7.20 -7.94 9.35
C SER A 115 -6.32 -6.73 9.60
N LEU A 116 -6.65 -5.63 8.91
CA LEU A 116 -6.05 -4.32 9.12
C LEU A 116 -7.11 -3.32 9.59
N ASP A 117 -6.71 -2.38 10.40
CA ASP A 117 -7.52 -1.21 10.72
C ASP A 117 -7.20 -0.09 9.74
N GLU A 118 -8.24 0.50 9.17
CA GLU A 118 -8.14 1.67 8.31
C GLU A 118 -8.91 2.82 8.92
N GLN A 119 -8.21 3.87 9.31
CA GLN A 119 -8.78 5.14 9.69
C GLN A 119 -8.89 6.03 8.46
N LEU A 120 -10.09 6.55 8.22
CA LEU A 120 -10.40 7.41 7.08
C LEU A 120 -10.61 8.84 7.56
N PHE A 121 -10.00 9.78 6.85
CA PHE A 121 -9.99 11.20 7.22
C PHE A 121 -10.55 12.05 6.10
N ARG A 122 -11.06 13.22 6.45
CA ARG A 122 -11.47 14.29 5.53
C ARG A 122 -10.57 15.50 5.72
N PHE A 123 -10.03 16.02 4.64
CA PHE A 123 -9.21 17.24 4.65
C PHE A 123 -10.08 18.48 4.89
N ASP A 124 -9.66 19.33 5.82
CA ASP A 124 -10.20 20.67 6.03
C ASP A 124 -9.22 21.70 5.46
N PRO A 125 -9.54 22.34 4.32
CA PRO A 125 -8.67 23.34 3.72
C PRO A 125 -8.46 24.59 4.60
N ALA A 126 -9.45 24.93 5.44
CA ALA A 126 -9.37 26.12 6.30
C ALA A 126 -8.33 25.95 7.41
N GLN A 127 -8.15 24.73 7.91
CA GLN A 127 -7.17 24.41 8.93
C GLN A 127 -5.89 23.78 8.38
N SER A 128 -5.86 23.43 7.09
CA SER A 128 -4.78 22.64 6.46
C SER A 128 -4.50 21.33 7.21
N LYS A 129 -5.53 20.71 7.77
CA LYS A 129 -5.47 19.46 8.56
C LYS A 129 -6.55 18.50 8.11
N ALA A 130 -6.43 17.25 8.54
CA ALA A 130 -7.46 16.24 8.31
C ALA A 130 -8.13 15.83 9.63
N GLU A 131 -9.44 15.57 9.56
CA GLU A 131 -10.27 15.10 10.67
C GLU A 131 -10.62 13.63 10.47
N LEU A 132 -10.56 12.84 11.55
CA LEU A 132 -11.01 11.45 11.53
C LEU A 132 -12.51 11.39 11.28
N VAL A 133 -12.90 10.65 10.24
CA VAL A 133 -14.31 10.43 9.88
C VAL A 133 -14.82 9.11 10.46
N ARG A 134 -14.04 8.03 10.27
CA ARG A 134 -14.40 6.69 10.75
C ARG A 134 -13.20 5.74 10.72
N THR A 135 -13.32 4.65 11.47
CA THR A 135 -12.40 3.52 11.45
C THR A 135 -13.13 2.29 10.93
N GLU A 136 -12.48 1.55 10.06
CA GLU A 136 -12.99 0.34 9.42
C GLU A 136 -12.02 -0.82 9.64
N VAL A 137 -12.53 -2.02 9.87
CA VAL A 137 -11.72 -3.24 9.87
C VAL A 137 -11.75 -3.83 8.45
N ARG A 138 -10.58 -3.98 7.85
CA ARG A 138 -10.40 -4.56 6.52
C ARG A 138 -9.97 -6.00 6.65
N VAL A 139 -10.86 -6.90 6.25
CA VAL A 139 -10.62 -8.35 6.33
C VAL A 139 -9.91 -8.87 5.08
N PRO A 140 -9.28 -10.05 5.11
CA PRO A 140 -8.69 -10.69 3.94
C PRO A 140 -9.67 -10.74 2.75
N GLY A 141 -9.17 -10.43 1.56
CA GLY A 141 -9.98 -10.29 0.34
C GLY A 141 -10.51 -8.88 0.07
N TYR A 142 -10.52 -7.98 1.06
CA TYR A 142 -10.86 -6.57 0.80
C TYR A 142 -9.87 -5.94 -0.15
N SER A 143 -10.37 -5.15 -1.11
CA SER A 143 -9.55 -4.37 -2.04
C SER A 143 -10.11 -2.98 -2.28
N CYS A 144 -9.24 -2.00 -2.46
CA CYS A 144 -9.61 -0.64 -2.80
C CYS A 144 -8.63 0.00 -3.78
N PHE A 145 -8.98 1.20 -4.24
CA PHE A 145 -8.15 2.05 -5.09
C PHE A 145 -8.37 3.50 -4.67
N ALA A 146 -7.29 4.27 -4.62
CA ALA A 146 -7.25 5.70 -4.38
C ALA A 146 -6.52 6.39 -5.54
N GLY A 147 -7.07 7.50 -6.04
CA GLY A 147 -6.37 8.42 -6.92
C GLY A 147 -5.32 9.25 -6.18
N ALA A 148 -4.50 9.98 -6.93
CA ALA A 148 -3.65 11.02 -6.36
C ALA A 148 -4.50 12.17 -5.80
N GLY A 149 -4.03 12.83 -4.73
CA GLY A 149 -4.69 14.01 -4.15
C GLY A 149 -5.06 13.84 -2.69
N LEU A 150 -5.95 14.70 -2.19
CA LEU A 150 -6.37 14.75 -0.78
C LEU A 150 -7.77 14.17 -0.53
N ASP A 151 -8.44 13.66 -1.57
CA ASP A 151 -9.81 13.15 -1.46
C ASP A 151 -9.89 11.84 -0.66
N GLN A 152 -8.78 11.12 -0.58
CA GLN A 152 -8.68 9.86 0.16
C GLN A 152 -7.46 9.89 1.07
N ILE A 153 -7.69 10.36 2.30
CA ILE A 153 -6.66 10.37 3.35
C ILE A 153 -6.97 9.21 4.29
N HIS A 154 -5.95 8.40 4.56
CA HIS A 154 -6.09 7.28 5.46
C HIS A 154 -4.86 7.06 6.34
N ARG A 155 -5.04 6.25 7.37
CA ARG A 155 -4.01 5.61 8.18
C ARG A 155 -4.33 4.13 8.24
N LEU A 156 -3.42 3.30 7.79
CA LEU A 156 -3.57 1.85 7.77
C LEU A 156 -2.60 1.22 8.77
N GLY A 157 -3.03 0.14 9.42
CA GLY A 157 -2.17 -0.56 10.37
C GLY A 157 -2.80 -1.80 10.97
N ASN A 158 -2.11 -2.38 11.93
CA ASN A 158 -2.49 -3.63 12.58
C ASN A 158 -2.57 -3.44 14.08
N SER A 159 -3.78 -3.56 14.67
CA SER A 159 -4.00 -3.61 16.12
C SER A 159 -4.11 -5.04 16.66
N GLY A 160 -4.12 -6.04 15.78
CA GLY A 160 -4.19 -7.44 16.18
C GLY A 160 -2.83 -8.02 16.61
N PRO A 161 -2.84 -9.14 17.35
CA PRO A 161 -1.62 -9.73 17.92
C PRO A 161 -0.76 -10.51 16.91
N LYS A 162 -1.30 -10.81 15.72
CA LYS A 162 -0.58 -11.52 14.66
C LYS A 162 -0.21 -10.54 13.55
N PRO A 163 0.95 -10.69 12.88
CA PRO A 163 1.28 -9.90 11.72
C PRO A 163 0.17 -9.95 10.66
N ALA A 164 -0.21 -8.81 10.11
CA ALA A 164 -1.13 -8.71 8.99
C ALA A 164 -0.36 -8.37 7.72
N ILE A 165 -0.88 -8.77 6.55
CA ILE A 165 -0.22 -8.57 5.26
C ILE A 165 -1.20 -7.96 4.27
N SER A 166 -0.74 -6.94 3.55
CA SER A 166 -1.45 -6.33 2.43
C SER A 166 -0.57 -6.26 1.18
N ILE A 167 -1.19 -6.40 0.01
CA ILE A 167 -0.54 -6.24 -1.29
C ILE A 167 -0.92 -4.87 -1.82
N HIS A 168 0.08 -4.09 -2.18
CA HIS A 168 -0.08 -2.72 -2.68
C HIS A 168 0.47 -2.57 -4.09
N ALA A 169 -0.20 -1.78 -4.92
CA ALA A 169 0.32 -1.31 -6.19
C ALA A 169 0.30 0.22 -6.19
N TYR A 170 1.42 0.83 -6.56
CA TYR A 170 1.59 2.28 -6.62
C TYR A 170 2.03 2.71 -8.01
N GLY A 171 1.46 3.79 -8.52
CA GLY A 171 1.79 4.37 -9.83
C GLY A 171 3.12 5.11 -9.87
N VAL A 172 4.18 4.49 -9.40
CA VAL A 172 5.56 5.01 -9.43
C VAL A 172 6.55 3.89 -9.67
N GLU A 173 7.71 4.25 -10.20
CA GLU A 173 8.86 3.37 -10.27
C GLU A 173 9.40 3.00 -8.89
N ARG A 174 10.14 1.90 -8.81
CA ARG A 174 10.66 1.33 -7.55
C ARG A 174 11.46 2.32 -6.71
N GLU A 175 12.32 3.09 -7.33
CA GLU A 175 13.22 4.06 -6.70
C GLU A 175 12.45 5.19 -6.01
N CYS A 176 11.25 5.46 -6.47
CA CYS A 176 10.36 6.50 -5.97
C CYS A 176 9.42 6.06 -4.83
N ILE A 177 9.36 4.76 -4.51
CA ILE A 177 8.45 4.23 -3.47
C ILE A 177 8.66 4.89 -2.10
N ALA A 178 9.89 5.21 -1.74
CA ALA A 178 10.19 5.79 -0.42
C ALA A 178 9.84 7.28 -0.30
N THR A 179 9.69 7.99 -1.41
CA THR A 179 9.64 9.47 -1.45
C THR A 179 8.41 10.03 -2.16
N HIS A 180 7.84 9.32 -3.14
CA HIS A 180 6.79 9.85 -4.03
C HIS A 180 5.44 9.13 -3.89
N VAL A 181 5.25 8.32 -2.84
CA VAL A 181 3.97 7.64 -2.59
C VAL A 181 3.13 8.42 -1.59
N ASN A 182 3.61 8.54 -0.35
CA ASN A 182 2.81 9.07 0.75
C ASN A 182 2.93 10.60 0.85
N ARG A 183 1.81 11.28 0.76
CA ARG A 183 1.63 12.68 1.14
C ARG A 183 1.12 12.71 2.58
N VAL A 184 2.02 12.83 3.56
CA VAL A 184 1.67 12.88 4.97
C VAL A 184 0.85 14.13 5.27
N VAL A 185 -0.21 13.97 6.07
CA VAL A 185 -1.16 15.03 6.41
C VAL A 185 -1.24 15.13 7.94
N ASP A 186 -1.20 16.37 8.44
CA ASP A 186 -1.46 16.63 9.85
C ASP A 186 -2.94 16.41 10.18
N VAL A 187 -3.20 15.88 11.38
CA VAL A 187 -4.57 15.65 11.84
C VAL A 187 -4.91 16.55 13.02
N THR A 188 -6.19 16.87 13.14
CA THR A 188 -6.71 17.51 14.36
C THR A 188 -6.65 16.52 15.52
N PRO A 189 -6.33 17.01 16.74
CA PRO A 189 -6.33 16.19 17.97
C PRO A 189 -7.67 15.51 18.23
#